data_00d17afb48b5b2e0b2c7391f08cb29bb
#
_entry.id   00d17afb48b5b2e0b2c7391f08cb29bb
#
_cell.length_a   1.000
_cell.length_b   1.000
_cell.length_c   1.000
_cell.angle_alpha   90.00
_cell.angle_beta   90.00
_cell.angle_gamma   90.00
#
_symmetry.space_group_name_H-M   'P 1'
#
loop_
_entity.id
_entity.type
_entity.pdbx_description
1 polymer ?
#
loop_
_entity_poly.entity_id
_entity_poly.type
_entity_poly.pdbx_seq_one_letter_code
_entity_poly.pdbx_strand_id
1 'polypeptide(L)'
;MKTSRKYLFISALFISAFISSCKNQDNKKEPVGTNQIESPTKMISKSAQAAKIESSKVCYVNNKFMGIDQIPVVFEGKTYYGCCPDCVGKLKSIREVRYSKDPLTGKEVDKALAYIVLSPQGNNDVLYFESEQSYKKYFKFHKK
;
A
#
# COMPACT_ATOMS: atom_id res chain seq x y z
N MET A 1 2.03 23.77 49.02
CA MET A 1 3.43 23.60 49.44
C MET A 1 4.27 23.44 48.18
N LYS A 2 5.22 24.38 48.03
CA LYS A 2 6.15 24.49 46.91
C LYS A 2 7.23 23.41 47.01
N THR A 3 7.60 22.78 45.89
CA THR A 3 9.01 22.41 45.69
C THR A 3 9.34 22.46 44.21
N SER A 4 9.99 23.56 43.89
CA SER A 4 10.79 23.80 42.71
C SER A 4 12.03 22.90 42.75
N ARG A 5 12.35 22.19 41.66
CA ARG A 5 13.67 21.62 41.46
C ARG A 5 14.18 22.00 40.07
N LYS A 6 15.00 23.05 40.12
CA LYS A 6 15.95 23.45 39.08
C LYS A 6 17.02 22.38 38.95
N TYR A 7 17.30 21.93 37.77
CA TYR A 7 18.58 21.32 37.44
C TYR A 7 19.27 22.14 36.37
N LEU A 8 20.37 22.72 36.81
CA LEU A 8 21.38 23.45 36.06
C LEU A 8 22.21 22.50 35.18
N PHE A 9 22.47 22.96 33.98
CA PHE A 9 23.67 22.90 33.16
C PHE A 9 24.73 21.82 33.46
N ILE A 10 25.05 21.02 32.45
CA ILE A 10 26.44 20.70 32.09
C ILE A 10 26.54 20.65 30.58
N SER A 11 27.33 21.62 30.09
CA SER A 11 27.91 21.74 28.76
C SER A 11 29.02 20.71 28.59
N ALA A 12 29.04 20.00 27.52
CA ALA A 12 30.25 19.34 27.03
C ALA A 12 30.27 19.37 25.50
N LEU A 13 31.07 20.30 24.99
CA LEU A 13 31.59 20.33 23.63
C LEU A 13 32.45 19.07 23.39
N PHE A 14 32.15 18.35 22.36
CA PHE A 14 33.15 17.54 21.67
C PHE A 14 33.09 17.82 20.17
N ILE A 15 34.03 18.67 19.76
CA ILE A 15 34.47 18.85 18.39
C ILE A 15 35.40 17.67 18.07
N SER A 16 35.07 16.89 17.10
CA SER A 16 36.02 16.00 16.43
C SER A 16 35.76 16.03 14.95
N ALA A 17 36.57 16.79 14.27
CA ALA A 17 36.74 16.80 12.83
C ALA A 17 37.51 15.55 12.42
N PHE A 18 36.96 14.76 11.51
CA PHE A 18 37.75 13.86 10.67
C PHE A 18 37.45 14.14 9.21
N ILE A 19 38.41 14.81 8.61
CA ILE A 19 38.64 14.92 7.16
C ILE A 19 39.48 13.74 6.76
N SER A 20 39.14 13.14 5.64
CA SER A 20 39.96 12.38 4.66
C SER A 20 39.08 11.30 4.04
N SER A 21 39.07 11.03 2.79
CA SER A 21 39.88 11.37 1.63
C SER A 21 39.19 10.74 0.41
N CYS A 22 39.09 11.50 -0.63
CA CYS A 22 38.77 11.00 -1.98
C CYS A 22 39.79 9.96 -2.43
N LYS A 23 39.30 8.90 -3.10
CA LYS A 23 40.10 8.28 -4.18
C LYS A 23 39.17 7.74 -5.26
N ASN A 24 39.24 8.44 -6.38
CA ASN A 24 38.88 7.97 -7.72
C ASN A 24 39.73 6.74 -8.06
N GLN A 25 39.12 5.78 -8.72
CA GLN A 25 39.84 5.04 -9.76
C GLN A 25 38.87 4.57 -10.84
N ASP A 26 39.25 4.97 -12.01
CA ASP A 26 38.65 4.77 -13.31
C ASP A 26 38.71 3.33 -13.83
N ASN A 27 37.77 3.09 -14.76
CA ASN A 27 37.90 2.28 -15.98
C ASN A 27 38.00 0.75 -15.89
N LYS A 28 36.89 0.11 -16.36
CA LYS A 28 37.06 -0.82 -17.50
C LYS A 28 35.74 -1.07 -18.23
N LYS A 29 35.80 -0.84 -19.54
CA LYS A 29 34.78 -1.04 -20.58
C LYS A 29 34.31 -2.48 -20.70
N GLU A 30 32.99 -2.64 -20.87
CA GLU A 30 32.14 -3.42 -21.81
C GLU A 30 32.44 -4.93 -22.07
N PRO A 31 31.41 -5.76 -22.45
CA PRO A 31 30.36 -5.43 -23.43
C PRO A 31 28.94 -5.88 -23.11
N VAL A 32 28.01 -5.10 -23.62
CA VAL A 32 26.73 -5.40 -24.30
C VAL A 32 26.10 -6.77 -24.03
N GLY A 33 24.99 -6.75 -23.29
CA GLY A 33 23.95 -7.76 -23.31
C GLY A 33 22.61 -7.04 -23.30
N THR A 34 22.06 -6.85 -24.49
CA THR A 34 20.71 -6.34 -24.76
C THR A 34 19.70 -7.29 -24.14
N ASN A 35 19.09 -6.92 -23.03
CA ASN A 35 17.82 -7.48 -22.61
C ASN A 35 16.81 -6.35 -22.55
N GLN A 36 15.98 -6.34 -23.57
CA GLN A 36 14.78 -5.53 -23.71
C GLN A 36 13.90 -5.75 -22.49
N ILE A 37 13.65 -4.66 -21.75
CA ILE A 37 12.55 -4.61 -20.80
C ILE A 37 11.30 -4.43 -21.64
N GLU A 38 10.69 -5.52 -22.03
CA GLU A 38 9.33 -5.52 -22.54
C GLU A 38 8.40 -5.13 -21.42
N SER A 39 7.89 -3.91 -21.49
CA SER A 39 6.67 -3.52 -20.80
C SER A 39 5.54 -4.42 -21.30
N PRO A 40 4.88 -5.19 -20.44
CA PRO A 40 3.65 -5.86 -20.87
C PRO A 40 2.49 -4.85 -20.81
N THR A 41 2.39 -4.00 -21.83
CA THR A 41 1.10 -3.43 -22.20
C THR A 41 0.29 -4.53 -22.86
N LYS A 42 -0.12 -5.52 -22.08
CA LYS A 42 -1.05 -6.54 -22.53
C LYS A 42 -2.45 -5.96 -22.41
N MET A 43 -2.97 -5.52 -23.54
CA MET A 43 -4.39 -5.24 -23.76
C MET A 43 -5.22 -6.35 -23.14
N ILE A 44 -5.99 -6.01 -22.10
CA ILE A 44 -6.92 -6.93 -21.46
C ILE A 44 -8.05 -7.16 -22.45
N SER A 45 -8.03 -8.31 -23.10
CA SER A 45 -9.12 -8.78 -23.91
C SER A 45 -10.37 -8.99 -23.03
N LYS A 46 -11.48 -8.51 -23.52
CA LYS A 46 -12.84 -8.45 -22.98
C LYS A 46 -13.41 -9.83 -22.65
N SER A 47 -12.96 -10.49 -21.58
CA SER A 47 -13.61 -11.63 -20.89
C SER A 47 -12.82 -12.16 -19.67
N ALA A 48 -11.75 -11.49 -19.23
CA ALA A 48 -11.02 -11.94 -18.06
C ALA A 48 -11.78 -11.55 -16.80
N GLN A 49 -12.21 -12.53 -16.00
CA GLN A 49 -12.52 -12.34 -14.60
C GLN A 49 -11.34 -11.60 -13.98
N ALA A 50 -11.60 -10.44 -13.33
CA ALA A 50 -10.55 -9.66 -12.71
C ALA A 50 -9.79 -10.52 -11.70
N ALA A 51 -8.47 -10.59 -11.85
CA ALA A 51 -7.64 -11.35 -10.93
C ALA A 51 -7.66 -10.68 -9.54
N LYS A 52 -7.50 -11.48 -8.49
CA LYS A 52 -7.31 -10.96 -7.13
C LYS A 52 -6.12 -10.00 -7.13
N ILE A 53 -6.32 -8.83 -6.55
CA ILE A 53 -5.28 -7.82 -6.37
C ILE A 53 -4.53 -8.07 -5.06
N GLU A 54 -3.23 -7.82 -5.08
CA GLU A 54 -2.40 -7.82 -3.90
C GLU A 54 -2.78 -6.63 -2.98
N SER A 55 -3.08 -6.95 -1.72
CA SER A 55 -3.55 -5.98 -0.72
C SER A 55 -2.56 -4.84 -0.48
N SER A 56 -1.25 -5.12 -0.54
CA SER A 56 -0.19 -4.12 -0.36
C SER A 56 -0.19 -3.02 -1.42
N LYS A 57 -0.83 -3.24 -2.56
CA LYS A 57 -0.88 -2.29 -3.68
C LYS A 57 -2.17 -1.45 -3.70
N VAL A 58 -2.97 -1.51 -2.65
CA VAL A 58 -4.24 -0.81 -2.53
C VAL A 58 -4.21 0.19 -1.39
N CYS A 59 -4.57 1.46 -1.66
CA CYS A 59 -4.86 2.41 -0.59
C CYS A 59 -6.28 2.18 -0.06
N TYR A 60 -6.40 1.71 1.18
CA TYR A 60 -7.68 1.34 1.78
C TYR A 60 -8.55 2.55 2.14
N VAL A 61 -7.95 3.73 2.35
CA VAL A 61 -8.69 4.97 2.61
C VAL A 61 -9.37 5.46 1.34
N ASN A 62 -8.66 5.43 0.22
CA ASN A 62 -9.17 5.92 -1.06
C ASN A 62 -9.88 4.84 -1.90
N ASN A 63 -9.80 3.56 -1.48
CA ASN A 63 -10.29 2.39 -2.23
C ASN A 63 -9.73 2.33 -3.67
N LYS A 64 -8.43 2.61 -3.81
CA LYS A 64 -7.76 2.69 -5.11
C LYS A 64 -6.60 1.71 -5.21
N PHE A 65 -6.51 1.03 -6.33
CA PHE A 65 -5.30 0.30 -6.72
C PHE A 65 -4.24 1.30 -7.16
N MET A 66 -3.08 1.25 -6.49
CA MET A 66 -1.97 2.19 -6.71
C MET A 66 -0.86 1.59 -7.58
N GLY A 67 -0.84 0.26 -7.75
CA GLY A 67 0.18 -0.46 -8.53
C GLY A 67 1.56 -0.57 -7.88
N ILE A 68 1.80 0.17 -6.80
CA ILE A 68 3.03 0.18 -6.01
C ILE A 68 2.70 -0.14 -4.54
N ASP A 69 3.69 -0.59 -3.79
CA ASP A 69 3.52 -0.93 -2.38
C ASP A 69 3.16 0.31 -1.55
N GLN A 70 2.15 0.13 -0.71
CA GLN A 70 1.62 1.15 0.17
C GLN A 70 2.19 1.00 1.57
N ILE A 71 2.07 2.03 2.41
CA ILE A 71 2.56 2.02 3.79
C ILE A 71 1.71 1.06 4.63
N PRO A 72 2.31 0.00 5.22
CA PRO A 72 1.58 -0.94 6.06
C PRO A 72 1.24 -0.33 7.41
N VAL A 73 0.04 -0.62 7.89
CA VAL A 73 -0.48 -0.20 9.20
C VAL A 73 -1.03 -1.42 9.92
N VAL A 74 -0.37 -1.83 11.00
CA VAL A 74 -0.88 -2.90 11.85
C VAL A 74 -1.87 -2.30 12.86
N PHE A 75 -3.07 -2.84 12.89
CA PHE A 75 -4.14 -2.47 13.82
C PHE A 75 -4.92 -3.74 14.22
N GLU A 76 -5.03 -4.01 15.51
CA GLU A 76 -5.70 -5.20 16.06
C GLU A 76 -5.27 -6.53 15.39
N GLY A 77 -3.95 -6.70 15.21
CA GLY A 77 -3.37 -7.91 14.63
C GLY A 77 -3.59 -8.07 13.11
N LYS A 78 -4.16 -7.09 12.43
CA LYS A 78 -4.40 -7.08 10.98
C LYS A 78 -3.58 -6.00 10.32
N THR A 79 -3.22 -6.20 9.05
CA THR A 79 -2.46 -5.23 8.26
C THR A 79 -3.36 -4.53 7.25
N TYR A 80 -3.38 -3.22 7.32
CA TYR A 80 -4.05 -2.31 6.38
C TYR A 80 -3.00 -1.51 5.62
N TYR A 81 -3.39 -0.86 4.51
CA TYR A 81 -2.43 -0.15 3.67
C TYR A 81 -2.93 1.26 3.31
N GLY A 82 -2.04 2.25 3.46
CA GLY A 82 -2.32 3.67 3.17
C GLY A 82 -1.25 4.29 2.28
N CYS A 83 -1.63 5.19 1.38
CA CYS A 83 -0.71 5.79 0.41
C CYS A 83 0.14 6.94 0.97
N CYS A 84 -0.19 7.48 2.14
CA CYS A 84 0.46 8.64 2.73
C CYS A 84 0.29 8.66 4.26
N PRO A 85 1.04 9.51 4.99
CA PRO A 85 0.94 9.62 6.45
C PRO A 85 -0.48 9.95 6.96
N ASP A 86 -1.24 10.76 6.24
CA ASP A 86 -2.64 11.06 6.58
C ASP A 86 -3.53 9.80 6.49
N CYS A 87 -3.37 9.01 5.43
CA CYS A 87 -4.07 7.73 5.29
C CYS A 87 -3.68 6.76 6.42
N VAL A 88 -2.41 6.72 6.82
CA VAL A 88 -1.94 5.92 7.97
C VAL A 88 -2.63 6.36 9.26
N GLY A 89 -2.73 7.66 9.50
CA GLY A 89 -3.45 8.23 10.65
C GLY A 89 -4.93 7.83 10.66
N LYS A 90 -5.62 7.95 9.52
CA LYS A 90 -7.02 7.56 9.37
C LYS A 90 -7.24 6.06 9.61
N LEU A 91 -6.35 5.21 9.12
CA LEU A 91 -6.45 3.75 9.34
C LEU A 91 -6.33 3.36 10.81
N LYS A 92 -5.60 4.14 11.61
CA LYS A 92 -5.48 3.92 13.06
C LYS A 92 -6.68 4.42 13.85
N SER A 93 -7.28 5.55 13.45
CA SER A 93 -8.28 6.27 14.24
C SER A 93 -9.73 6.11 13.76
N ILE A 94 -9.95 5.86 12.46
CA ILE A 94 -11.29 5.84 11.85
C ILE A 94 -11.64 4.41 11.44
N ARG A 95 -12.67 3.85 12.09
CA ARG A 95 -13.13 2.47 11.82
C ARG A 95 -13.61 2.29 10.37
N GLU A 96 -14.37 3.25 9.88
CA GLU A 96 -15.07 3.19 8.59
C GLU A 96 -14.12 3.00 7.42
N VAL A 97 -12.90 3.54 7.49
CA VAL A 97 -11.92 3.37 6.41
C VAL A 97 -11.32 1.96 6.34
N ARG A 98 -11.46 1.16 7.41
CA ARG A 98 -11.00 -0.25 7.45
C ARG A 98 -12.03 -1.24 6.95
N TYR A 99 -13.29 -0.81 6.77
CA TYR A 99 -14.39 -1.68 6.36
C TYR A 99 -14.98 -1.24 5.02
N SER A 100 -15.62 -2.16 4.34
CA SER A 100 -16.36 -1.94 3.09
C SER A 100 -17.62 -2.81 3.09
N LYS A 101 -18.41 -2.72 2.05
CA LYS A 101 -19.56 -3.62 1.83
C LYS A 101 -19.24 -4.57 0.68
N ASP A 102 -19.56 -5.85 0.87
CA ASP A 102 -19.56 -6.83 -0.21
C ASP A 102 -20.64 -6.48 -1.24
N PRO A 103 -20.27 -6.29 -2.53
CA PRO A 103 -21.24 -5.87 -3.55
C PRO A 103 -22.35 -6.89 -3.83
N LEU A 104 -22.13 -8.18 -3.54
CA LEU A 104 -23.13 -9.22 -3.73
C LEU A 104 -24.14 -9.28 -2.59
N THR A 105 -23.63 -9.21 -1.34
CA THR A 105 -24.43 -9.51 -0.14
C THR A 105 -24.83 -8.26 0.64
N GLY A 106 -24.17 -7.14 0.41
CA GLY A 106 -24.32 -5.91 1.20
C GLY A 106 -23.74 -5.98 2.61
N LYS A 107 -23.17 -7.13 3.01
CA LYS A 107 -22.55 -7.32 4.32
C LYS A 107 -21.28 -6.50 4.47
N GLU A 108 -21.00 -6.08 5.70
CA GLU A 108 -19.73 -5.43 6.03
C GLU A 108 -18.58 -6.41 5.96
N VAL A 109 -17.49 -6.01 5.32
CA VAL A 109 -16.26 -6.79 5.12
C VAL A 109 -15.07 -5.99 5.62
N ASP A 110 -14.22 -6.63 6.42
CA ASP A 110 -12.93 -6.07 6.82
C ASP A 110 -11.96 -6.09 5.63
N LYS A 111 -11.48 -4.93 5.21
CA LYS A 111 -10.61 -4.79 4.03
C LYS A 111 -9.30 -5.56 4.14
N ALA A 112 -8.78 -5.76 5.37
CA ALA A 112 -7.57 -6.55 5.57
C ALA A 112 -7.76 -8.04 5.25
N LEU A 113 -9.01 -8.54 5.30
CA LEU A 113 -9.36 -9.95 5.07
C LEU A 113 -10.08 -10.18 3.74
N ALA A 114 -10.42 -9.11 3.03
CA ALA A 114 -11.25 -9.15 1.84
C ALA A 114 -10.57 -9.81 0.63
N TYR A 115 -11.38 -10.37 -0.23
CA TYR A 115 -10.99 -10.70 -1.60
C TYR A 115 -11.15 -9.44 -2.46
N ILE A 116 -10.02 -8.84 -2.87
CA ILE A 116 -9.97 -7.54 -3.54
C ILE A 116 -9.79 -7.72 -5.04
N VAL A 117 -10.56 -7.00 -5.84
CA VAL A 117 -10.46 -6.98 -7.30
C VAL A 117 -10.61 -5.56 -7.84
N LEU A 118 -10.13 -5.33 -9.07
CA LEU A 118 -10.42 -4.07 -9.78
C LEU A 118 -11.90 -3.95 -10.08
N SER A 119 -12.43 -2.75 -9.91
CA SER A 119 -13.78 -2.42 -10.34
C SER A 119 -13.88 -2.43 -11.86
N PRO A 120 -14.92 -3.04 -12.46
CA PRO A 120 -15.15 -2.97 -13.89
C PRO A 120 -15.50 -1.56 -14.39
N GLN A 121 -15.80 -0.64 -13.48
CA GLN A 121 -16.11 0.74 -13.80
C GLN A 121 -14.85 1.57 -14.14
N GLY A 122 -13.66 1.03 -13.88
CA GLY A 122 -12.39 1.68 -14.17
C GLY A 122 -11.91 2.61 -13.03
N ASN A 123 -11.07 3.60 -13.41
CA ASN A 123 -10.47 4.58 -12.47
C ASN A 123 -9.62 3.98 -11.36
N ASN A 124 -9.13 2.75 -11.51
CA ASN A 124 -8.40 2.00 -10.49
C ASN A 124 -9.18 1.81 -9.18
N ASP A 125 -10.49 1.97 -9.20
CA ASP A 125 -11.34 1.63 -8.06
C ASP A 125 -11.28 0.13 -7.76
N VAL A 126 -11.39 -0.24 -6.49
CA VAL A 126 -11.41 -1.63 -6.06
C VAL A 126 -12.72 -1.99 -5.39
N LEU A 127 -13.10 -3.26 -5.54
CA LEU A 127 -14.23 -3.88 -4.84
C LEU A 127 -13.70 -4.88 -3.82
N TYR A 128 -14.38 -4.95 -2.67
CA TYR A 128 -14.05 -5.84 -1.57
C TYR A 128 -15.16 -6.87 -1.40
N PHE A 129 -14.81 -8.14 -1.51
CA PHE A 129 -15.73 -9.26 -1.31
C PHE A 129 -15.39 -10.05 -0.06
N GLU A 130 -16.39 -10.60 0.60
CA GLU A 130 -16.21 -11.51 1.74
C GLU A 130 -15.34 -12.74 1.38
N SER A 131 -15.46 -13.20 0.12
CA SER A 131 -14.72 -14.35 -0.38
C SER A 131 -14.63 -14.36 -1.91
N GLU A 132 -13.75 -15.22 -2.44
CA GLU A 132 -13.69 -15.50 -3.88
C GLU A 132 -15.03 -16.03 -4.42
N GLN A 133 -15.78 -16.78 -3.61
CA GLN A 133 -17.09 -17.29 -4.01
C GLN A 133 -18.11 -16.17 -4.17
N SER A 134 -18.12 -15.19 -3.27
CA SER A 134 -18.94 -13.99 -3.37
C SER A 134 -18.64 -13.22 -4.64
N TYR A 135 -17.34 -12.99 -4.92
CA TYR A 135 -16.88 -12.40 -6.18
C TYR A 135 -17.36 -13.15 -7.42
N LYS A 136 -17.16 -14.48 -7.49
CA LYS A 136 -17.57 -15.30 -8.65
C LYS A 136 -19.09 -15.25 -8.88
N LYS A 137 -19.89 -15.29 -7.82
CA LYS A 137 -21.35 -15.15 -7.89
C LYS A 137 -21.74 -13.77 -8.41
N TYR A 138 -21.16 -12.71 -7.85
CA TYR A 138 -21.44 -11.34 -8.29
C TYR A 138 -21.26 -11.17 -9.79
N PHE A 139 -20.10 -11.55 -10.33
CA PHE A 139 -19.82 -11.39 -11.75
C PHE A 139 -20.60 -12.37 -12.65
N LYS A 140 -21.03 -13.53 -12.13
CA LYS A 140 -21.94 -14.43 -12.87
C LYS A 140 -23.31 -13.76 -13.11
N PHE A 141 -23.84 -13.05 -12.14
CA PHE A 141 -25.14 -12.37 -12.26
C PHE A 141 -25.06 -11.02 -12.98
N HIS A 142 -23.90 -10.37 -13.02
CA HIS A 142 -23.70 -9.05 -13.63
C HIS A 142 -22.96 -9.09 -14.99
N LYS A 143 -22.76 -10.27 -15.58
CA LYS A 143 -22.34 -10.39 -16.99
C LYS A 143 -23.49 -9.97 -17.89
N LYS A 144 -23.46 -8.71 -18.34
CA LYS A 144 -24.21 -8.25 -19.52
C LYS A 144 -23.28 -8.16 -20.72
#